data_d4248c737640b5ae6928410c893cb387
#
_entry.id   d4248c737640b5ae6928410c893cb387
#
_cell.length_a   1.000
_cell.length_b   1.000
_cell.length_c   1.000
_cell.angle_alpha   90.00
_cell.angle_beta   90.00
_cell.angle_gamma   90.00
#
_symmetry.space_group_name_H-M   'P 1'
#
loop_
_entity.id
_entity.type
_entity.pdbx_description
1 polymer ?
#
loop_
_entity_poly.entity_id
_entity_poly.type
_entity_poly.pdbx_seq_one_letter_code
_entity_poly.pdbx_strand_id
1 'polypeptide(L)'
;MVNPYTEVADGNKRIRTFDSSVDATELVWHRDRKTRQVKVLESAGWRFQYDNKIPTELNTGDVLRIEKETYHRVIAGSGRLVIEITEYED
;
A
#
# COMPACT_ATOMS: atom_id res chain seq x y z
N MET A 1 13.29 -0.32 15.70
CA MET A 1 12.14 0.30 15.02
C MET A 1 11.21 -0.78 14.49
N VAL A 2 9.93 -0.60 14.71
CA VAL A 2 8.93 -1.58 14.26
C VAL A 2 8.45 -1.13 12.88
N ASN A 3 8.48 -2.05 11.91
CA ASN A 3 7.91 -1.76 10.59
C ASN A 3 6.39 -1.64 10.70
N PRO A 4 5.77 -0.75 9.92
CA PRO A 4 4.31 -0.61 9.93
C PRO A 4 3.59 -1.81 9.32
N TYR A 5 4.32 -2.75 8.76
CA TYR A 5 3.77 -3.93 8.10
C TYR A 5 4.70 -5.12 8.26
N THR A 6 4.14 -6.32 8.06
CA THR A 6 4.91 -7.54 7.87
C THR A 6 4.95 -7.85 6.37
N GLU A 7 6.00 -8.52 5.91
CA GLU A 7 6.17 -8.79 4.49
C GLU A 7 6.71 -10.19 4.26
N VAL A 8 6.15 -10.86 3.26
CA VAL A 8 6.62 -12.16 2.79
C VAL A 8 6.91 -12.03 1.30
N ALA A 9 8.11 -12.42 0.89
CA ALA A 9 8.50 -12.39 -0.51
C ALA A 9 8.14 -13.73 -1.18
N ASP A 10 7.66 -13.64 -2.44
CA ASP A 10 7.30 -14.80 -3.24
C ASP A 10 7.68 -14.50 -4.69
N GLY A 11 8.88 -14.90 -5.10
CA GLY A 11 9.41 -14.57 -6.41
C GLY A 11 9.63 -13.06 -6.55
N ASN A 12 9.03 -12.47 -7.59
CA ASN A 12 9.08 -11.03 -7.81
C ASN A 12 7.93 -10.28 -7.13
N LYS A 13 7.15 -10.98 -6.32
CA LYS A 13 6.01 -10.42 -5.61
C LYS A 13 6.29 -10.37 -4.12
N ARG A 14 5.63 -9.42 -3.44
CA ARG A 14 5.69 -9.27 -2.00
C ARG A 14 4.28 -9.15 -1.46
N ILE A 15 4.02 -9.87 -0.37
CA ILE A 15 2.74 -9.76 0.33
C ILE A 15 2.99 -8.97 1.60
N ARG A 16 2.34 -7.83 1.73
CA ARG A 16 2.42 -6.97 2.92
C ARG A 16 1.13 -7.00 3.69
N THR A 17 1.24 -7.12 5.00
CA THR A 17 0.09 -7.05 5.90
C THR A 17 0.28 -5.87 6.84
N PHE A 18 -0.68 -4.94 6.79
CA PHE A 18 -0.73 -3.80 7.70
C PHE A 18 -1.78 -4.04 8.76
N ASP A 19 -1.41 -3.73 10.00
CA ASP A 19 -2.33 -3.81 11.13
C ASP A 19 -2.99 -2.45 11.34
N SER A 20 -4.25 -2.43 11.74
CA SER A 20 -4.97 -1.20 12.02
C SER A 20 -4.39 -0.42 13.21
N SER A 21 -3.60 -1.08 14.05
CA SER A 21 -2.93 -0.44 15.19
C SER A 21 -1.65 0.29 14.80
N VAL A 22 -1.27 0.27 13.52
CA VAL A 22 -0.07 0.97 13.06
C VAL A 22 -0.19 2.46 13.32
N ASP A 23 0.90 3.06 13.80
CA ASP A 23 0.93 4.50 14.04
C ASP A 23 0.80 5.25 12.72
N ALA A 24 -0.12 6.20 12.67
CA ALA A 24 -0.37 7.00 11.48
C ALA A 24 0.88 7.75 10.99
N THR A 25 1.83 8.04 11.87
CA THR A 25 3.09 8.67 11.49
C THR A 25 3.97 7.76 10.62
N GLU A 26 3.70 6.45 10.65
CA GLU A 26 4.40 5.49 9.78
C GLU A 26 3.83 5.45 8.37
N LEU A 27 2.65 6.04 8.16
CA LEU A 27 1.95 6.05 6.88
C LEU A 27 2.04 7.42 6.23
N VAL A 28 3.27 7.92 6.12
CA VAL A 28 3.53 9.26 5.61
C VAL A 28 3.59 9.30 4.09
N TRP A 29 3.47 10.51 3.54
CA TRP A 29 3.67 10.75 2.13
C TRP A 29 5.06 10.29 1.72
N HIS A 30 5.14 9.47 0.67
CA HIS A 30 6.40 8.96 0.14
C HIS A 30 6.29 8.69 -1.36
N ARG A 31 7.42 8.43 -1.98
CA ARG A 31 7.48 8.02 -3.38
C ARG A 31 8.42 6.84 -3.51
N ASP A 32 8.16 5.99 -4.48
CA ASP A 32 8.96 4.81 -4.75
C ASP A 32 9.82 5.02 -5.98
N ARG A 33 10.94 4.31 -6.05
CA ARG A 33 11.85 4.41 -7.19
C ARG A 33 11.38 3.63 -8.41
N LYS A 34 10.49 2.67 -8.20
CA LYS A 34 10.00 1.77 -9.25
C LYS A 34 8.49 1.83 -9.31
N THR A 35 7.97 1.66 -10.52
CA THR A 35 6.53 1.51 -10.71
C THR A 35 6.09 0.19 -10.07
N ARG A 36 4.95 0.22 -9.40
CA ARG A 36 4.39 -0.95 -8.73
C ARG A 36 2.97 -1.21 -9.17
N GLN A 37 2.63 -2.50 -9.27
CA GLN A 37 1.24 -2.92 -9.32
C GLN A 37 0.87 -3.47 -7.95
N VAL A 38 -0.23 -3.01 -7.40
CA VAL A 38 -0.71 -3.43 -6.10
C VAL A 38 -2.07 -4.06 -6.25
N LYS A 39 -2.19 -5.31 -5.81
CA LYS A 39 -3.48 -6.00 -5.75
C LYS A 39 -3.92 -6.06 -4.30
N VAL A 40 -5.15 -5.61 -4.02
CA VAL A 40 -5.71 -5.61 -2.68
C VAL A 40 -6.29 -6.99 -2.41
N LEU A 41 -5.71 -7.72 -1.46
CA LEU A 41 -6.17 -9.06 -1.08
C LEU A 41 -7.18 -8.99 0.05
N GLU A 42 -7.04 -8.04 0.95
CA GLU A 42 -7.95 -7.82 2.07
C GLU A 42 -7.86 -6.37 2.49
N SER A 43 -9.00 -5.72 2.73
CA SER A 43 -9.02 -4.33 3.20
C SER A 43 -10.23 -4.09 4.08
N ALA A 44 -9.99 -3.50 5.25
CA ALA A 44 -11.04 -3.12 6.18
C ALA A 44 -11.03 -1.61 6.32
N GLY A 45 -11.60 -0.92 5.35
CA GLY A 45 -11.76 0.53 5.38
C GLY A 45 -10.51 1.34 5.07
N TRP A 46 -9.46 0.71 4.54
CA TRP A 46 -8.25 1.43 4.18
C TRP A 46 -8.47 2.24 2.90
N ARG A 47 -7.74 3.34 2.76
CA ARG A 47 -7.82 4.21 1.58
C ARG A 47 -6.42 4.51 1.06
N PHE A 48 -6.37 4.85 -0.23
CA PHE A 48 -5.15 5.23 -0.92
C PHE A 48 -5.29 6.65 -1.45
N GLN A 49 -4.22 7.44 -1.37
CA GLN A 49 -4.26 8.81 -1.85
C GLN A 49 -2.97 9.15 -2.60
N TYR A 50 -3.12 9.59 -3.85
CA TYR A 50 -2.06 10.28 -4.55
C TYR A 50 -1.99 11.74 -4.11
N ASP A 51 -0.81 12.33 -4.23
CA ASP A 51 -0.63 13.77 -4.12
C ASP A 51 -1.59 14.46 -5.09
N ASN A 52 -2.24 15.54 -4.68
CA ASN A 52 -3.22 16.30 -5.47
C ASN A 52 -4.52 15.58 -5.79
N LYS A 53 -4.79 14.45 -5.17
CA LYS A 53 -6.02 13.69 -5.39
C LYS A 53 -6.75 13.48 -4.08
N ILE A 54 -8.06 13.24 -4.18
CA ILE A 54 -8.82 12.84 -3.00
C ILE A 54 -8.54 11.37 -2.67
N PRO A 55 -8.63 10.96 -1.41
CA PRO A 55 -8.46 9.55 -1.06
C PRO A 55 -9.52 8.67 -1.73
N THR A 56 -9.09 7.48 -2.15
CA THR A 56 -10.00 6.47 -2.69
C THR A 56 -10.00 5.25 -1.81
N GLU A 57 -11.16 4.64 -1.63
CA GLU A 57 -11.30 3.44 -0.82
C GLU A 57 -10.65 2.25 -1.53
N LEU A 58 -9.93 1.44 -0.74
CA LEU A 58 -9.35 0.20 -1.23
C LEU A 58 -10.30 -0.96 -0.90
N ASN A 59 -10.73 -1.66 -1.93
CA ASN A 59 -11.62 -2.81 -1.78
C ASN A 59 -10.91 -4.08 -2.22
N THR A 60 -11.26 -5.19 -1.59
CA THR A 60 -10.71 -6.51 -1.96
C THR A 60 -10.91 -6.75 -3.45
N GLY A 61 -9.83 -7.13 -4.14
CA GLY A 61 -9.84 -7.36 -5.57
C GLY A 61 -9.39 -6.17 -6.40
N ASP A 62 -9.29 -4.98 -5.81
CA ASP A 62 -8.82 -3.80 -6.54
C ASP A 62 -7.36 -3.99 -6.97
N VAL A 63 -7.05 -3.46 -8.14
CA VAL A 63 -5.69 -3.43 -8.67
C VAL A 63 -5.32 -1.98 -8.94
N LEU A 64 -4.19 -1.55 -8.36
CA LEU A 64 -3.68 -0.19 -8.51
C LEU A 64 -2.35 -0.23 -9.23
N ARG A 65 -2.10 0.78 -10.05
CA ARG A 65 -0.77 1.03 -10.58
C ARG A 65 -0.24 2.30 -9.93
N ILE A 66 0.90 2.18 -9.25
CA ILE A 66 1.56 3.32 -8.61
C ILE A 66 2.81 3.64 -9.42
N GLU A 67 2.75 4.76 -10.14
CA GLU A 67 3.87 5.20 -10.97
C GLU A 67 5.07 5.58 -10.10
N LYS A 68 6.26 5.25 -10.57
CA LYS A 68 7.50 5.62 -9.88
C LYS A 68 7.58 7.12 -9.65
N GLU A 69 8.22 7.51 -8.57
CA GLU A 69 8.50 8.91 -8.24
C GLU A 69 7.25 9.77 -8.04
N THR A 70 6.10 9.15 -7.77
CA THR A 70 4.84 9.84 -7.51
C THR A 70 4.52 9.75 -6.02
N TYR A 71 4.33 10.89 -5.36
CA TYR A 71 3.99 10.92 -3.94
C TYR A 71 2.61 10.34 -3.69
N HIS A 72 2.52 9.48 -2.70
CA HIS A 72 1.29 8.81 -2.31
C HIS A 72 1.36 8.36 -0.86
N ARG A 73 0.22 7.94 -0.33
CA ARG A 73 0.13 7.34 1.01
C ARG A 73 -1.07 6.42 1.10
N VAL A 74 -1.07 5.56 2.13
CA VAL A 74 -2.28 4.84 2.53
C VAL A 74 -2.79 5.44 3.83
N ILE A 75 -4.10 5.37 4.02
CA ILE A 75 -4.78 5.89 5.21
C ILE A 75 -5.38 4.69 5.94
N ALA A 76 -5.03 4.54 7.21
CA ALA A 76 -5.43 3.38 7.98
C ALA A 76 -6.94 3.24 8.11
N GLY A 77 -7.40 2.00 8.01
CA GLY A 77 -8.79 1.65 8.24
C GLY A 77 -9.00 1.06 9.63
N SER A 78 -10.08 0.30 9.77
CA SER A 78 -10.49 -0.29 11.06
C SER A 78 -9.94 -1.69 11.29
N GLY A 79 -9.43 -2.36 10.27
CA GLY A 79 -8.88 -3.69 10.36
C GLY A 79 -7.62 -3.83 9.55
N ARG A 80 -7.32 -5.06 9.10
CA ARG A 80 -6.11 -5.35 8.34
C ARG A 80 -6.19 -4.83 6.90
N LEU A 81 -5.02 -4.53 6.35
CA LEU A 81 -4.84 -4.37 4.91
C LEU A 81 -3.79 -5.38 4.46
N VAL A 82 -4.15 -6.23 3.50
CA VAL A 82 -3.21 -7.17 2.88
C VAL A 82 -3.12 -6.86 1.41
N ILE A 83 -1.90 -6.61 0.93
CA ILE A 83 -1.65 -6.27 -0.47
C ILE A 83 -0.56 -7.14 -1.05
N GLU A 84 -0.67 -7.41 -2.36
CA GLU A 84 0.35 -8.08 -3.14
C GLU A 84 1.00 -7.04 -4.06
N ILE A 85 2.31 -6.89 -3.94
CA ILE A 85 3.06 -5.88 -4.68
C ILE A 85 3.93 -6.56 -5.73
N THR A 86 3.85 -6.07 -6.96
CA THR A 86 4.77 -6.45 -8.04
C THR A 86 5.50 -5.20 -8.48
N GLU A 87 6.84 -5.22 -8.42
CA GLU A 87 7.66 -4.10 -8.88
C GLU A 87 8.13 -4.35 -10.31
N TYR A 88 8.14 -3.28 -11.10
CA TYR A 88 8.60 -3.33 -12.49
C TYR A 88 9.95 -2.64 -12.63
N GLU A 89 10.79 -3.20 -13.47
CA GLU A 89 12.03 -2.55 -13.88
C GLU A 89 11.69 -1.56 -15.00
N ASP A 90 11.84 -0.30 -14.71
CA ASP A 90 11.57 0.78 -15.67
C ASP A 90 12.84 1.34 -16.27
#